data_e65839cba005ad29c6b7be9d3962259d
#
_entry.id   e65839cba005ad29c6b7be9d3962259d
#
_cell.length_a   1.000
_cell.length_b   1.000
_cell.length_c   1.000
_cell.angle_alpha   90.00
_cell.angle_beta   90.00
_cell.angle_gamma   90.00
#
_symmetry.space_group_name_H-M   'P 1'
#
loop_
_entity.id
_entity.type
_entity.pdbx_description
1 polymer ?
#
loop_
_entity_poly.entity_id
_entity_poly.type
_entity_poly.pdbx_seq_one_letter_code
_entity_poly.pdbx_strand_id
1 'polypeptide(L)'
;MKKRLRILALYRTAELQKNIAGILDNENAFYTTYAFLDSGDICQLSAEKDPDIILLEASADKDGHSTIAYGRELRLRTCAQLLILGPSKDRAAVIETSTQTFASGYISPEQIPFLHQIICETWRGDTPQKILIRELILSSLTAAERKVLEILLGARDDLLSSPKTIANQKTSIFHKLGLKNLQELQHIFWHY
;
A
#
# COMPACT_ATOMS: atom_id res chain seq x y z
N MET A 1 9.20 -19.12 -19.52
CA MET A 1 9.19 -17.65 -19.66
C MET A 1 9.06 -17.04 -18.27
N LYS A 2 9.96 -16.13 -17.86
CA LYS A 2 9.73 -15.35 -16.61
C LYS A 2 8.51 -14.45 -16.81
N LYS A 3 7.54 -14.50 -15.91
CA LYS A 3 6.36 -13.62 -15.91
C LYS A 3 6.86 -12.17 -15.79
N ARG A 4 6.47 -11.29 -16.71
CA ARG A 4 6.74 -9.86 -16.59
C ARG A 4 5.86 -9.27 -15.50
N LEU A 5 6.41 -8.40 -14.66
CA LEU A 5 5.63 -7.67 -13.66
C LEU A 5 4.75 -6.61 -14.32
N ARG A 6 3.49 -6.56 -13.94
CA ARG A 6 2.54 -5.55 -14.38
C ARG A 6 2.58 -4.38 -13.43
N ILE A 7 2.94 -3.22 -13.93
CA ILE A 7 3.07 -1.99 -13.16
C ILE A 7 2.01 -1.01 -13.64
N LEU A 8 1.27 -0.43 -12.71
CA LEU A 8 0.40 0.71 -12.96
C LEU A 8 1.02 1.95 -12.32
N ALA A 9 1.48 2.88 -13.14
CA ALA A 9 2.05 4.16 -12.69
C ALA A 9 0.99 5.26 -12.80
N LEU A 10 0.58 5.77 -11.65
CA LEU A 10 -0.42 6.82 -11.47
C LEU A 10 0.29 8.12 -11.10
N TYR A 11 0.21 9.12 -11.96
CA TYR A 11 0.94 10.36 -11.83
C TYR A 11 0.02 11.59 -12.00
N ARG A 12 0.51 12.73 -11.49
CA ARG A 12 -0.12 14.06 -11.63
C ARG A 12 0.68 14.95 -12.57
N THR A 13 1.99 14.72 -12.63
CA THR A 13 2.92 15.57 -13.35
C THR A 13 3.56 14.82 -14.53
N ALA A 14 3.62 15.48 -15.70
CA ALA A 14 4.26 14.92 -16.88
C ALA A 14 5.80 14.75 -16.68
N GLU A 15 6.39 15.52 -15.76
CA GLU A 15 7.80 15.42 -15.44
C GLU A 15 8.10 14.08 -14.74
N LEU A 16 7.30 13.72 -13.72
CA LEU A 16 7.48 12.45 -13.03
C LEU A 16 7.24 11.27 -13.99
N GLN A 17 6.22 11.36 -14.85
CA GLN A 17 5.99 10.35 -15.89
C GLN A 17 7.23 10.10 -16.74
N LYS A 18 7.85 11.16 -17.27
CA LYS A 18 9.05 11.04 -18.11
C LYS A 18 10.21 10.39 -17.36
N ASN A 19 10.40 10.78 -16.10
CA ASN A 19 11.48 10.21 -15.26
C ASN A 19 11.27 8.72 -15.02
N ILE A 20 10.04 8.31 -14.70
CA ILE A 20 9.69 6.90 -14.48
C ILE A 20 9.78 6.10 -15.77
N ALA A 21 9.22 6.61 -16.88
CA ALA A 21 9.24 5.94 -18.17
C ALA A 21 10.69 5.69 -18.66
N GLY A 22 11.58 6.67 -18.49
CA GLY A 22 12.98 6.52 -18.83
C GLY A 22 13.70 5.39 -18.09
N ILE A 23 13.20 5.00 -16.91
CA ILE A 23 13.75 3.90 -16.12
C ILE A 23 13.06 2.57 -16.44
N LEU A 24 11.72 2.56 -16.50
CA LEU A 24 10.96 1.31 -16.55
C LEU A 24 10.78 0.76 -17.97
N ASP A 25 10.65 1.61 -19.00
CA ASP A 25 10.40 1.18 -20.37
C ASP A 25 11.61 0.50 -21.03
N ASN A 26 12.81 0.74 -20.50
CA ASN A 26 14.02 0.08 -20.95
C ASN A 26 14.20 -1.33 -20.36
N GLU A 27 13.31 -1.73 -19.46
CA GLU A 27 13.42 -3.00 -18.73
C GLU A 27 12.45 -4.05 -19.28
N ASN A 28 12.98 -5.09 -19.91
CA ASN A 28 12.20 -6.21 -20.43
C ASN A 28 11.44 -7.00 -19.32
N ALA A 29 11.72 -6.73 -18.05
CA ALA A 29 11.10 -7.39 -16.91
C ALA A 29 9.71 -6.83 -16.57
N PHE A 30 9.36 -5.66 -17.09
CA PHE A 30 8.13 -4.94 -16.75
C PHE A 30 7.17 -4.81 -17.93
N TYR A 31 5.90 -4.71 -17.59
CA TYR A 31 4.82 -4.24 -18.45
C TYR A 31 4.16 -3.07 -17.73
N THR A 32 4.48 -1.85 -18.17
CA THR A 32 4.05 -0.64 -17.48
C THR A 32 2.88 0.01 -18.18
N THR A 33 1.84 0.35 -17.42
CA THR A 33 0.71 1.19 -17.83
C THR A 33 0.83 2.52 -17.12
N TYR A 34 0.70 3.62 -17.83
CA TYR A 34 0.77 4.98 -17.32
C TYR A 34 -0.60 5.64 -17.38
N ALA A 35 -1.03 6.27 -16.29
CA ALA A 35 -2.28 7.04 -16.27
C ALA A 35 -2.17 8.28 -15.38
N PHE A 36 -2.82 9.37 -15.79
CA PHE A 36 -3.01 10.54 -14.94
C PHE A 36 -4.06 10.24 -13.88
N LEU A 37 -3.82 10.67 -12.64
CA LEU A 37 -4.75 10.49 -11.52
C LEU A 37 -6.12 11.13 -11.77
N ASP A 38 -6.16 12.21 -12.55
CA ASP A 38 -7.39 12.94 -12.84
C ASP A 38 -8.07 12.49 -14.15
N SER A 39 -7.56 11.46 -14.84
CA SER A 39 -8.01 11.05 -16.19
C SER A 39 -9.17 10.06 -16.21
N GLY A 40 -9.84 9.80 -15.09
CA GLY A 40 -10.98 8.89 -15.05
C GLY A 40 -11.03 8.02 -13.78
N ASP A 41 -11.80 6.94 -13.86
CA ASP A 41 -11.90 5.98 -12.72
C ASP A 41 -10.64 5.10 -12.65
N ILE A 42 -9.70 5.52 -11.80
CA ILE A 42 -8.44 4.78 -11.56
C ILE A 42 -8.69 3.39 -10.94
N CYS A 43 -9.80 3.21 -10.24
CA CYS A 43 -10.15 1.92 -9.66
C CYS A 43 -10.63 0.95 -10.74
N GLN A 44 -11.42 1.40 -11.71
CA GLN A 44 -11.77 0.60 -12.87
C GLN A 44 -10.52 0.24 -13.67
N LEU A 45 -9.66 1.21 -13.95
CA LEU A 45 -8.38 0.97 -14.65
C LEU A 45 -7.52 -0.05 -13.91
N SER A 46 -7.42 0.04 -12.59
CA SER A 46 -6.63 -0.90 -11.79
C SER A 46 -7.23 -2.31 -11.82
N ALA A 47 -8.55 -2.46 -11.83
CA ALA A 47 -9.22 -3.75 -11.97
C ALA A 47 -9.00 -4.37 -13.35
N GLU A 48 -9.03 -3.57 -14.42
CA GLU A 48 -8.80 -4.03 -15.80
C GLU A 48 -7.34 -4.45 -16.04
N LYS A 49 -6.39 -3.71 -15.48
CA LYS A 49 -4.95 -3.98 -15.68
C LYS A 49 -4.40 -5.03 -14.73
N ASP A 50 -5.08 -5.30 -13.61
CA ASP A 50 -4.70 -6.26 -12.58
C ASP A 50 -3.19 -6.18 -12.26
N PRO A 51 -2.71 -5.02 -11.78
CA PRO A 51 -1.28 -4.78 -11.59
C PRO A 51 -0.72 -5.61 -10.44
N ASP A 52 0.56 -5.96 -10.54
CA ASP A 52 1.32 -6.56 -9.45
C ASP A 52 1.88 -5.45 -8.51
N ILE A 53 2.21 -4.28 -9.09
CA ILE A 53 2.71 -3.10 -8.37
C ILE A 53 1.97 -1.85 -8.85
N ILE A 54 1.58 -1.00 -7.91
CA ILE A 54 1.07 0.35 -8.19
C ILE A 54 2.09 1.37 -7.70
N LEU A 55 2.48 2.28 -8.59
CA LEU A 55 3.25 3.48 -8.26
C LEU A 55 2.27 4.64 -8.20
N LEU A 56 2.16 5.30 -7.05
CA LEU A 56 1.22 6.40 -6.85
C LEU A 56 1.99 7.68 -6.51
N GLU A 57 1.89 8.71 -7.37
CA GLU A 57 2.44 10.03 -7.08
C GLU A 57 1.67 10.68 -5.93
N ALA A 58 2.39 11.04 -4.87
CA ALA A 58 1.82 11.78 -3.76
C ALA A 58 1.49 13.21 -4.17
N SER A 59 0.36 13.73 -3.69
CA SER A 59 0.02 15.14 -3.82
C SER A 59 1.02 16.00 -3.04
N ALA A 60 1.37 17.15 -3.61
CA ALA A 60 2.11 18.18 -2.89
C ALA A 60 1.22 19.00 -1.92
N ASP A 61 -0.08 18.76 -1.93
CA ASP A 61 -1.03 19.45 -1.06
C ASP A 61 -0.71 19.19 0.41
N LYS A 62 -0.76 20.24 1.22
CA LYS A 62 -0.37 20.17 2.64
C LYS A 62 -1.15 19.13 3.44
N ASP A 63 -2.31 18.72 2.96
CA ASP A 63 -3.20 17.80 3.68
C ASP A 63 -3.06 16.34 3.22
N GLY A 64 -2.39 16.04 2.09
CA GLY A 64 -2.19 14.66 1.59
C GLY A 64 -3.48 13.84 1.36
N HIS A 65 -4.64 14.41 1.67
CA HIS A 65 -5.92 13.70 1.70
C HIS A 65 -6.26 12.99 0.39
N SER A 66 -5.94 13.58 -0.75
CA SER A 66 -6.22 12.92 -2.04
C SER A 66 -5.34 11.69 -2.26
N THR A 67 -4.06 11.74 -1.88
CA THR A 67 -3.14 10.58 -1.98
C THR A 67 -3.59 9.46 -1.06
N ILE A 68 -3.97 9.79 0.18
CA ILE A 68 -4.46 8.82 1.16
C ILE A 68 -5.75 8.16 0.67
N ALA A 69 -6.71 8.94 0.17
CA ALA A 69 -7.97 8.42 -0.36
C ALA A 69 -7.75 7.45 -1.51
N TYR A 70 -7.00 7.86 -2.53
CA TYR A 70 -6.69 7.01 -3.69
C TYR A 70 -5.86 5.77 -3.31
N GLY A 71 -4.79 5.95 -2.54
CA GLY A 71 -3.93 4.84 -2.14
C GLY A 71 -4.68 3.80 -1.33
N ARG A 72 -5.54 4.25 -0.40
CA ARG A 72 -6.38 3.38 0.40
C ARG A 72 -7.40 2.63 -0.45
N GLU A 73 -8.09 3.31 -1.36
CA GLU A 73 -9.07 2.68 -2.24
C GLU A 73 -8.43 1.64 -3.17
N LEU A 74 -7.30 1.96 -3.77
CA LEU A 74 -6.52 1.02 -4.59
C LEU A 74 -6.12 -0.22 -3.80
N ARG A 75 -5.61 -0.05 -2.57
CA ARG A 75 -5.21 -1.17 -1.72
C ARG A 75 -6.37 -2.03 -1.27
N LEU A 76 -7.57 -1.47 -1.07
CA LEU A 76 -8.77 -2.23 -0.70
C LEU A 76 -9.38 -2.99 -1.89
N ARG A 77 -9.11 -2.56 -3.13
CA ARG A 77 -9.68 -3.16 -4.34
C ARG A 77 -8.73 -4.06 -5.12
N THR A 78 -7.43 -3.99 -4.87
CA THR A 78 -6.43 -4.75 -5.61
C THR A 78 -5.48 -5.51 -4.68
N CYS A 79 -4.91 -6.61 -5.16
CA CYS A 79 -3.84 -7.32 -4.48
C CYS A 79 -2.44 -6.72 -4.76
N ALA A 80 -2.39 -5.61 -5.52
CA ALA A 80 -1.13 -4.96 -5.87
C ALA A 80 -0.40 -4.42 -4.65
N GLN A 81 0.91 -4.47 -4.67
CA GLN A 81 1.73 -3.74 -3.70
C GLN A 81 1.78 -2.26 -4.09
N LEU A 82 1.59 -1.37 -3.12
CA LEU A 82 1.53 0.07 -3.33
C LEU A 82 2.84 0.73 -2.93
N LEU A 83 3.47 1.44 -3.86
CA LEU A 83 4.63 2.28 -3.62
C LEU A 83 4.22 3.75 -3.84
N ILE A 84 4.39 4.57 -2.83
CA ILE A 84 4.12 6.01 -2.90
C ILE A 84 5.36 6.74 -3.40
N LEU A 85 5.22 7.57 -4.41
CA LEU A 85 6.28 8.43 -4.92
C LEU A 85 6.01 9.86 -4.46
N GLY A 86 6.83 10.41 -3.58
CA GLY A 86 6.51 11.73 -3.03
C GLY A 86 7.71 12.58 -2.68
N PRO A 87 7.57 13.91 -2.79
CA PRO A 87 8.64 14.86 -2.51
C PRO A 87 8.82 15.15 -1.03
N SER A 88 7.92 14.66 -0.16
CA SER A 88 7.92 15.06 1.24
C SER A 88 9.17 14.59 1.96
N LYS A 89 9.81 15.52 2.66
CA LYS A 89 10.89 15.28 3.63
C LYS A 89 10.37 15.36 5.07
N ASP A 90 9.11 15.71 5.25
CA ASP A 90 8.46 15.71 6.55
C ASP A 90 8.19 14.26 6.98
N ARG A 91 8.85 13.84 8.03
CA ARG A 91 8.75 12.49 8.58
C ARG A 91 7.32 12.13 9.00
N ALA A 92 6.57 13.09 9.58
CA ALA A 92 5.20 12.85 10.02
C ALA A 92 4.29 12.59 8.81
N ALA A 93 4.38 13.41 7.76
CA ALA A 93 3.61 13.25 6.54
C ALA A 93 3.95 11.93 5.80
N VAL A 94 5.22 11.54 5.76
CA VAL A 94 5.64 10.25 5.16
C VAL A 94 5.06 9.07 5.94
N ILE A 95 5.14 9.09 7.28
CA ILE A 95 4.59 8.03 8.13
C ILE A 95 3.07 7.97 7.98
N GLU A 96 2.38 9.11 8.06
CA GLU A 96 0.94 9.18 7.94
C GLU A 96 0.46 8.65 6.60
N THR A 97 1.02 9.15 5.48
CA THR A 97 0.66 8.69 4.15
C THR A 97 0.90 7.19 4.00
N SER A 98 2.07 6.69 4.41
CA SER A 98 2.41 5.28 4.28
C SER A 98 1.49 4.36 5.10
N THR A 99 1.18 4.75 6.33
CA THR A 99 0.34 3.94 7.22
C THR A 99 -1.13 3.97 6.84
N GLN A 100 -1.66 5.13 6.49
CA GLN A 100 -3.07 5.28 6.14
C GLN A 100 -3.41 4.68 4.76
N THR A 101 -2.45 4.59 3.84
CA THR A 101 -2.64 3.93 2.54
C THR A 101 -2.33 2.44 2.58
N PHE A 102 -1.82 1.90 3.68
CA PHE A 102 -1.26 0.54 3.73
C PHE A 102 -0.19 0.31 2.66
N ALA A 103 0.68 1.29 2.45
CA ALA A 103 1.72 1.23 1.44
C ALA A 103 2.78 0.17 1.77
N SER A 104 3.39 -0.40 0.73
CA SER A 104 4.56 -1.28 0.84
C SER A 104 5.86 -0.50 0.95
N GLY A 105 5.85 0.79 0.55
CA GLY A 105 6.99 1.67 0.66
C GLY A 105 6.68 3.11 0.23
N TYR A 106 7.56 4.03 0.64
CA TYR A 106 7.58 5.42 0.22
C TYR A 106 8.94 5.73 -0.42
N ILE A 107 8.91 6.30 -1.62
CA ILE A 107 10.09 6.56 -2.45
C ILE A 107 10.25 8.07 -2.59
N SER A 108 11.38 8.58 -2.14
CA SER A 108 11.74 9.99 -2.32
C SER A 108 12.30 10.25 -3.74
N PRO A 109 12.35 11.51 -4.20
CA PRO A 109 12.91 11.85 -5.50
C PRO A 109 14.33 11.34 -5.71
N GLU A 110 15.16 11.34 -4.66
CA GLU A 110 16.54 10.87 -4.67
C GLU A 110 16.64 9.35 -4.90
N GLN A 111 15.57 8.61 -4.63
CA GLN A 111 15.52 7.16 -4.81
C GLN A 111 14.96 6.74 -6.17
N ILE A 112 14.36 7.65 -6.94
CA ILE A 112 13.80 7.36 -8.27
C ILE A 112 14.81 6.66 -9.20
N PRO A 113 16.11 7.03 -9.26
CA PRO A 113 17.09 6.32 -10.07
C PRO A 113 17.22 4.81 -9.76
N PHE A 114 16.83 4.40 -8.54
CA PHE A 114 16.87 3.00 -8.08
C PHE A 114 15.51 2.31 -8.16
N LEU A 115 14.52 2.92 -8.82
CA LEU A 115 13.14 2.47 -8.85
C LEU A 115 12.99 1.02 -9.34
N HIS A 116 13.76 0.63 -10.37
CA HIS A 116 13.77 -0.75 -10.87
C HIS A 116 14.12 -1.75 -9.76
N GLN A 117 15.20 -1.48 -9.02
CA GLN A 117 15.64 -2.35 -7.93
C GLN A 117 14.60 -2.41 -6.81
N ILE A 118 14.05 -1.26 -6.40
CA ILE A 118 13.03 -1.16 -5.34
C ILE A 118 11.79 -1.97 -5.72
N ILE A 119 11.32 -1.88 -6.96
CA ILE A 119 10.18 -2.66 -7.46
C ILE A 119 10.47 -4.16 -7.38
N CYS A 120 11.65 -4.59 -7.86
CA CYS A 120 12.03 -5.99 -7.83
C CYS A 120 12.14 -6.55 -6.41
N GLU A 121 12.69 -5.79 -5.47
CA GLU A 121 12.81 -6.19 -4.07
C GLU A 121 11.44 -6.26 -3.40
N THR A 122 10.59 -5.24 -3.63
CA THR A 122 9.21 -5.21 -3.11
C THR A 122 8.40 -6.40 -3.61
N TRP A 123 8.54 -6.76 -4.88
CA TRP A 123 7.85 -7.91 -5.45
C TRP A 123 8.33 -9.26 -4.89
N ARG A 124 9.63 -9.38 -4.61
CA ARG A 124 10.21 -10.65 -4.12
C ARG A 124 9.82 -11.02 -2.70
N GLY A 125 9.39 -10.05 -1.90
CA GLY A 125 8.99 -10.33 -0.52
C GLY A 125 8.92 -9.09 0.38
N ASP A 126 9.09 -9.33 1.67
CA ASP A 126 9.01 -8.27 2.67
C ASP A 126 10.31 -7.49 2.73
N THR A 127 10.26 -6.25 2.23
CA THR A 127 11.35 -5.30 2.41
C THR A 127 11.37 -4.77 3.85
N PRO A 128 12.53 -4.33 4.38
CA PRO A 128 12.59 -3.69 5.70
C PRO A 128 11.60 -2.54 5.85
N GLN A 129 11.40 -1.75 4.80
CA GLN A 129 10.44 -0.65 4.81
C GLN A 129 9.00 -1.15 4.95
N LYS A 130 8.61 -2.19 4.23
CA LYS A 130 7.28 -2.80 4.33
C LYS A 130 7.03 -3.34 5.75
N ILE A 131 8.01 -4.03 6.32
CA ILE A 131 7.93 -4.54 7.70
C ILE A 131 7.74 -3.38 8.70
N LEU A 132 8.52 -2.30 8.57
CA LEU A 132 8.41 -1.14 9.46
C LEU A 132 7.06 -0.42 9.33
N ILE A 133 6.54 -0.24 8.11
CA ILE A 133 5.21 0.35 7.89
C ILE A 133 4.14 -0.51 8.54
N ARG A 134 4.20 -1.84 8.38
CA ARG A 134 3.29 -2.77 9.03
C ARG A 134 3.32 -2.62 10.55
N GLU A 135 4.49 -2.60 11.16
CA GLU A 135 4.61 -2.42 12.62
C GLU A 135 4.10 -1.06 13.09
N LEU A 136 4.29 0.00 12.31
CA LEU A 136 3.71 1.31 12.61
C LEU A 136 2.18 1.28 12.56
N ILE A 137 1.57 0.63 11.57
CA ILE A 137 0.12 0.43 11.51
C ILE A 137 -0.37 -0.31 12.76
N LEU A 138 0.30 -1.42 13.10
CA LEU A 138 -0.06 -2.26 14.24
C LEU A 138 0.24 -1.60 15.60
N SER A 139 1.07 -0.56 15.66
CA SER A 139 1.38 0.15 16.90
C SER A 139 0.18 0.87 17.53
N SER A 140 -0.85 1.15 16.73
CA SER A 140 -2.14 1.68 17.21
C SER A 140 -2.95 0.66 18.02
N LEU A 141 -2.63 -0.63 17.92
CA LEU A 141 -3.34 -1.72 18.58
C LEU A 141 -2.69 -2.07 19.91
N THR A 142 -3.53 -2.35 20.92
CA THR A 142 -3.08 -2.94 22.18
C THR A 142 -2.59 -4.38 21.99
N ALA A 143 -1.85 -4.91 22.97
CA ALA A 143 -1.39 -6.31 22.93
C ALA A 143 -2.54 -7.31 22.81
N ALA A 144 -3.69 -7.04 23.46
CA ALA A 144 -4.87 -7.90 23.36
C ALA A 144 -5.51 -7.81 21.96
N GLU A 145 -5.60 -6.62 21.38
CA GLU A 145 -6.11 -6.44 20.02
C GLU A 145 -5.20 -7.09 18.96
N ARG A 146 -3.87 -7.03 19.14
CA ARG A 146 -2.92 -7.72 18.24
C ARG A 146 -3.15 -9.23 18.26
N LYS A 147 -3.35 -9.85 19.42
CA LYS A 147 -3.68 -11.28 19.52
C LYS A 147 -4.99 -11.62 18.81
N VAL A 148 -6.03 -10.79 18.98
CA VAL A 148 -7.30 -11.00 18.27
C VAL A 148 -7.11 -10.81 16.76
N LEU A 149 -6.30 -9.85 16.32
CA LEU A 149 -5.95 -9.69 14.91
C LEU A 149 -5.32 -10.96 14.33
N GLU A 150 -4.36 -11.56 15.02
CA GLU A 150 -3.71 -12.81 14.59
C GLU A 150 -4.73 -13.94 14.39
N ILE A 151 -5.69 -14.07 15.31
CA ILE A 151 -6.78 -15.06 15.18
C ILE A 151 -7.67 -14.75 13.97
N LEU A 152 -8.03 -13.49 13.75
CA LEU A 152 -8.82 -13.07 12.60
C LEU A 152 -8.10 -13.34 11.26
N LEU A 153 -6.77 -13.39 11.29
CA LEU A 153 -5.92 -13.76 10.16
C LEU A 153 -5.63 -15.27 10.05
N GLY A 154 -6.25 -16.09 10.90
CA GLY A 154 -6.18 -17.54 10.81
C GLY A 154 -5.17 -18.21 11.75
N ALA A 155 -4.59 -17.50 12.71
CA ALA A 155 -3.81 -18.12 13.76
C ALA A 155 -4.70 -19.00 14.68
N ARG A 156 -4.11 -20.00 15.33
CA ARG A 156 -4.84 -20.84 16.30
C ARG A 156 -5.36 -19.99 17.45
N ASP A 157 -6.60 -20.26 17.84
CA ASP A 157 -7.24 -19.58 18.97
C ASP A 157 -6.80 -20.21 20.29
N ASP A 158 -5.79 -19.62 20.91
CA ASP A 158 -5.33 -19.97 22.26
C ASP A 158 -5.85 -18.96 23.31
N LEU A 159 -6.83 -18.11 22.94
CA LEU A 159 -7.35 -17.09 23.84
C LEU A 159 -8.41 -17.65 24.78
N LEU A 160 -8.16 -17.54 26.07
CA LEU A 160 -9.13 -17.76 27.15
C LEU A 160 -10.16 -16.61 27.28
N SER A 161 -10.38 -15.84 26.20
CA SER A 161 -11.27 -14.68 26.20
C SER A 161 -12.70 -15.06 25.83
N SER A 162 -13.69 -14.40 26.46
CA SER A 162 -15.08 -14.62 26.13
C SER A 162 -15.40 -14.19 24.69
N PRO A 163 -16.37 -14.82 24.00
CA PRO A 163 -16.81 -14.39 22.66
C PRO A 163 -17.19 -12.91 22.59
N LYS A 164 -17.78 -12.37 23.66
CA LYS A 164 -18.13 -10.95 23.78
C LYS A 164 -16.90 -10.05 23.78
N THR A 165 -15.85 -10.45 24.49
CA THR A 165 -14.58 -9.72 24.53
C THR A 165 -13.92 -9.68 23.15
N ILE A 166 -13.88 -10.82 22.46
CA ILE A 166 -13.34 -10.92 21.08
C ILE A 166 -14.13 -10.03 20.13
N ALA A 167 -15.47 -10.02 20.22
CA ALA A 167 -16.33 -9.16 19.37
C ALA A 167 -16.06 -7.67 19.60
N ASN A 168 -15.90 -7.24 20.86
CA ASN A 168 -15.57 -5.85 21.19
C ASN A 168 -14.19 -5.45 20.66
N GLN A 169 -13.18 -6.30 20.83
CA GLN A 169 -11.83 -6.04 20.32
C GLN A 169 -11.80 -6.01 18.80
N LYS A 170 -12.52 -6.89 18.11
CA LYS A 170 -12.70 -6.85 16.66
C LYS A 170 -13.24 -5.51 16.19
N THR A 171 -14.30 -5.00 16.83
CA THR A 171 -14.86 -3.67 16.52
C THR A 171 -13.84 -2.55 16.72
N SER A 172 -13.09 -2.60 17.82
CA SER A 172 -12.03 -1.63 18.11
C SER A 172 -10.91 -1.67 17.06
N ILE A 173 -10.47 -2.86 16.64
CA ILE A 173 -9.47 -3.05 15.57
C ILE A 173 -9.95 -2.40 14.28
N PHE A 174 -11.18 -2.68 13.85
CA PHE A 174 -11.72 -2.09 12.62
C PHE A 174 -11.76 -0.57 12.70
N HIS A 175 -12.20 -0.02 13.81
CA HIS A 175 -12.23 1.43 14.02
C HIS A 175 -10.82 2.04 13.96
N LYS A 176 -9.86 1.48 14.68
CA LYS A 176 -8.46 1.99 14.73
C LYS A 176 -7.75 1.91 13.39
N LEU A 177 -8.00 0.84 12.61
CA LEU A 177 -7.42 0.65 11.28
C LEU A 177 -8.25 1.33 10.19
N GLY A 178 -9.45 1.85 10.53
CA GLY A 178 -10.38 2.45 9.60
C GLY A 178 -10.92 1.45 8.57
N LEU A 179 -11.02 0.17 8.91
CA LEU A 179 -11.56 -0.89 8.06
C LEU A 179 -13.02 -1.15 8.40
N LYS A 180 -13.81 -1.59 7.41
CA LYS A 180 -15.26 -1.77 7.57
C LYS A 180 -15.65 -3.17 8.01
N ASN A 181 -14.88 -4.17 7.62
CA ASN A 181 -15.23 -5.57 7.82
C ASN A 181 -14.02 -6.50 7.81
N LEU A 182 -14.27 -7.78 8.10
CA LEU A 182 -13.23 -8.81 8.14
C LEU A 182 -12.59 -9.07 6.76
N GLN A 183 -13.36 -8.92 5.68
CA GLN A 183 -12.83 -9.14 4.33
C GLN A 183 -11.78 -8.08 3.99
N GLU A 184 -12.03 -6.80 4.29
CA GLU A 184 -11.04 -5.74 4.12
C GLU A 184 -9.79 -5.99 4.97
N LEU A 185 -9.97 -6.40 6.24
CA LEU A 185 -8.86 -6.74 7.13
C LEU A 185 -8.00 -7.87 6.55
N GLN A 186 -8.62 -8.98 6.18
CA GLN A 186 -7.93 -10.13 5.60
C GLN A 186 -7.27 -9.75 4.28
N HIS A 187 -7.94 -8.99 3.41
CA HIS A 187 -7.41 -8.53 2.14
C HIS A 187 -6.13 -7.70 2.33
N ILE A 188 -6.12 -6.76 3.27
CA ILE A 188 -4.95 -5.92 3.54
C ILE A 188 -3.81 -6.75 4.16
N PHE A 189 -4.07 -7.54 5.20
CA PHE A 189 -3.02 -8.18 5.98
C PHE A 189 -2.60 -9.55 5.47
N TRP A 190 -3.37 -10.20 4.59
CA TRP A 190 -2.99 -11.45 3.93
C TRP A 190 -1.85 -11.24 2.92
N HIS A 191 -1.82 -10.07 2.30
CA HIS A 191 -0.81 -9.68 1.31
C HIS A 191 0.26 -8.73 1.87
N TYR A 192 0.30 -8.57 3.19
CA TYR A 192 1.23 -7.69 3.88
C TYR A 192 2.40 -8.48 4.42
#